data_e0f3dabf14f076ed66636ff670ed5d30
#
_entry.id   e0f3dabf14f076ed66636ff670ed5d30
#
_cell.length_a   1.000
_cell.length_b   1.000
_cell.length_c   1.000
_cell.angle_alpha   90.00
_cell.angle_beta   90.00
_cell.angle_gamma   90.00
#
_symmetry.space_group_name_H-M   'P 1'
#
loop_
_entity.id
_entity.type
_entity.pdbx_description
1 polymer ?
#
loop_
_entity_poly.entity_id
_entity_poly.type
_entity_poly.pdbx_seq_one_letter_code
_entity_poly.pdbx_strand_id
1 'polypeptide(L)'
;MRTFLSMVLAVFLLALLPAHAQSKRAAGESSSIISHDAPTDIPDEQAFAAYQHVSKDMKPPRARSSPDPAYPDLPPYTEPNGIVDMLIGINTKGNVELVHVLRASNPVFESSAVATVKRWKFSPAKKDGQPVPVQVTVEMKFQK
;
A
#
# COMPACT_ATOMS: atom_id res chain seq x y z
N MET A 1 28.52 -28.18 -57.85
CA MET A 1 27.81 -29.47 -57.95
C MET A 1 26.58 -29.33 -57.08
N ARG A 2 25.51 -29.03 -57.72
CA ARG A 2 24.33 -29.88 -57.96
C ARG A 2 23.49 -30.00 -56.72
N THR A 3 22.40 -29.24 -56.69
CA THR A 3 21.00 -29.52 -57.07
C THR A 3 20.34 -30.46 -56.09
N PHE A 4 19.15 -30.25 -55.58
CA PHE A 4 17.78 -30.14 -56.04
C PHE A 4 16.93 -29.73 -54.84
N LEU A 5 16.12 -28.69 -54.82
CA LEU A 5 14.80 -28.57 -55.45
C LEU A 5 13.83 -29.70 -55.12
N SER A 6 12.87 -29.40 -54.24
CA SER A 6 11.46 -29.90 -54.30
C SER A 6 10.69 -29.25 -53.15
N MET A 7 9.99 -28.25 -53.24
CA MET A 7 8.67 -27.97 -53.79
C MET A 7 7.68 -29.12 -53.62
N VAL A 8 6.86 -29.09 -52.56
CA VAL A 8 5.52 -29.61 -52.57
C VAL A 8 4.61 -28.63 -51.85
N LEU A 9 3.85 -28.04 -52.67
CA LEU A 9 2.62 -27.31 -52.46
C LEU A 9 1.53 -28.29 -51.98
N ALA A 10 0.88 -27.97 -50.90
CA ALA A 10 -0.45 -28.49 -50.58
C ALA A 10 -1.31 -27.41 -50.02
N VAL A 11 -2.00 -26.81 -50.90
CA VAL A 11 -3.27 -26.10 -50.72
C VAL A 11 -4.34 -27.11 -50.30
N PHE A 12 -5.10 -26.82 -49.31
CA PHE A 12 -6.53 -27.16 -49.15
C PHE A 12 -6.97 -26.64 -47.79
N LEU A 13 -7.82 -25.78 -47.80
CA LEU A 13 -9.24 -25.54 -48.00
C LEU A 13 -9.90 -25.22 -46.67
N LEU A 14 -10.19 -23.98 -46.50
CA LEU A 14 -11.51 -23.41 -46.42
C LEU A 14 -12.60 -24.30 -45.77
N ALA A 15 -12.95 -23.99 -44.56
CA ALA A 15 -14.29 -24.15 -44.01
C ALA A 15 -14.45 -23.10 -42.94
N LEU A 16 -15.04 -22.01 -43.27
CA LEU A 16 -16.46 -21.70 -43.16
C LEU A 16 -16.93 -21.67 -41.70
N LEU A 17 -17.09 -20.44 -41.25
CA LEU A 17 -17.91 -20.00 -40.12
C LEU A 17 -19.29 -20.70 -40.10
N PRO A 18 -19.91 -20.73 -38.91
CA PRO A 18 -20.97 -19.77 -38.73
C PRO A 18 -20.88 -18.98 -37.43
N ALA A 19 -21.04 -17.68 -37.58
CA ALA A 19 -21.66 -16.82 -36.59
C ALA A 19 -23.06 -17.38 -36.26
N HIS A 20 -23.35 -17.47 -35.00
CA HIS A 20 -24.62 -17.35 -34.28
C HIS A 20 -24.35 -17.87 -32.87
N ALA A 21 -24.51 -17.15 -31.85
CA ALA A 21 -25.73 -16.54 -31.40
C ALA A 21 -25.42 -15.40 -30.43
N GLN A 22 -25.91 -14.25 -30.76
CA GLN A 22 -26.35 -13.32 -29.78
C GLN A 22 -27.39 -13.98 -28.90
N SER A 23 -27.16 -14.13 -27.63
CA SER A 23 -28.21 -14.23 -26.64
C SER A 23 -28.17 -13.05 -25.73
N LYS A 24 -28.92 -12.09 -26.13
CA LYS A 24 -29.46 -10.99 -25.34
C LYS A 24 -30.47 -11.63 -24.36
N ARG A 25 -30.16 -11.55 -23.10
CA ARG A 25 -31.08 -11.50 -21.95
C ARG A 25 -30.28 -10.85 -20.83
N ALA A 26 -30.50 -9.61 -20.59
CA ALA A 26 -31.65 -8.99 -19.97
C ALA A 26 -31.89 -9.47 -18.55
N ALA A 27 -31.65 -8.50 -17.69
CA ALA A 27 -32.31 -8.21 -16.43
C ALA A 27 -32.21 -9.23 -15.32
N GLY A 28 -31.78 -8.70 -14.23
CA GLY A 28 -32.21 -9.09 -12.93
C GLY A 28 -31.17 -9.92 -12.18
N GLU A 29 -30.47 -9.28 -11.39
CA GLU A 29 -30.52 -9.45 -9.96
C GLU A 29 -29.40 -8.62 -9.39
N SER A 30 -29.79 -7.51 -8.87
CA SER A 30 -29.05 -6.76 -7.90
C SER A 30 -28.78 -7.67 -6.69
N SER A 31 -27.71 -8.38 -6.74
CA SER A 31 -27.08 -8.89 -5.54
C SER A 31 -25.93 -7.97 -5.25
N SER A 32 -26.21 -6.94 -4.51
CA SER A 32 -25.22 -6.16 -3.81
C SER A 32 -24.53 -7.08 -2.81
N ILE A 33 -23.60 -7.87 -3.31
CA ILE A 33 -22.51 -8.34 -2.50
C ILE A 33 -21.72 -7.06 -2.20
N ILE A 34 -21.98 -6.50 -1.04
CA ILE A 34 -21.04 -5.60 -0.40
C ILE A 34 -19.84 -6.48 -0.11
N SER A 35 -19.00 -6.67 -1.12
CA SER A 35 -17.63 -6.98 -0.91
C SER A 35 -17.12 -5.80 -0.10
N HIS A 36 -16.96 -6.02 1.19
CA HIS A 36 -16.00 -5.25 1.97
C HIS A 36 -14.62 -5.64 1.44
N ASP A 37 -14.39 -5.30 0.18
CA ASP A 37 -13.05 -4.98 -0.25
C ASP A 37 -12.70 -3.75 0.58
N ALA A 38 -11.92 -3.99 1.61
CA ALA A 38 -11.16 -2.93 2.22
C ALA A 38 -10.57 -2.12 1.05
N PRO A 39 -10.78 -0.81 0.99
CA PRO A 39 -10.19 -0.02 -0.06
C PRO A 39 -8.69 -0.22 0.03
N THR A 40 -8.17 -1.02 -0.89
CA THR A 40 -6.75 -1.10 -1.20
C THR A 40 -6.37 0.13 -2.02
N ASP A 41 -7.13 1.20 -1.86
CA ASP A 41 -6.72 2.52 -2.24
C ASP A 41 -5.76 3.00 -1.15
N ILE A 42 -4.51 2.54 -1.26
CA ILE A 42 -3.41 3.28 -0.71
C ILE A 42 -3.22 4.44 -1.71
N PRO A 43 -3.80 5.62 -1.47
CA PRO A 43 -3.71 6.72 -2.42
C PRO A 43 -2.26 7.14 -2.66
N ASP A 44 -1.36 6.65 -1.81
CA ASP A 44 0.04 7.02 -1.73
C ASP A 44 1.01 5.88 -2.04
N GLU A 45 0.57 4.74 -2.59
CA GLU A 45 1.51 3.67 -2.98
C GLU A 45 2.59 4.22 -3.92
N GLN A 46 2.21 5.10 -4.84
CA GLN A 46 3.16 5.77 -5.73
C GLN A 46 4.07 6.73 -4.96
N ALA A 47 3.55 7.41 -3.93
CA ALA A 47 4.36 8.30 -3.11
C ALA A 47 5.37 7.51 -2.27
N PHE A 48 4.98 6.34 -1.75
CA PHE A 48 5.88 5.45 -1.02
C PHE A 48 6.88 4.71 -1.91
N ALA A 49 6.68 4.63 -3.22
CA ALA A 49 7.61 4.00 -4.15
C ALA A 49 9.03 4.63 -4.13
N ALA A 50 9.15 5.89 -3.73
CA ALA A 50 10.45 6.56 -3.54
C ALA A 50 11.17 6.17 -2.24
N TYR A 51 10.50 5.44 -1.33
CA TYR A 51 11.02 5.05 -0.02
C TYR A 51 11.37 3.57 -0.01
N GLN A 52 12.61 3.25 0.33
CA GLN A 52 13.08 1.87 0.37
C GLN A 52 12.57 1.15 1.63
N HIS A 53 12.27 -0.14 1.51
CA HIS A 53 12.08 -0.98 2.68
C HIS A 53 13.40 -1.15 3.42
N VAL A 54 13.37 -1.11 4.75
CA VAL A 54 14.56 -1.35 5.55
C VAL A 54 15.00 -2.80 5.37
N SER A 55 16.24 -2.98 4.92
CA SER A 55 16.87 -4.29 4.67
C SER A 55 18.06 -4.52 5.60
N LYS A 56 18.57 -5.73 5.63
CA LYS A 56 19.66 -6.14 6.55
C LYS A 56 20.99 -5.43 6.26
N ASP A 57 21.18 -4.97 5.03
CA ASP A 57 22.36 -4.23 4.55
C ASP A 57 22.28 -2.73 4.87
N MET A 58 21.21 -2.28 5.49
CA MET A 58 21.00 -0.90 5.89
C MET A 58 21.14 -0.71 7.39
N LYS A 59 21.67 0.45 7.76
CA LYS A 59 21.52 0.94 9.13
C LYS A 59 20.10 1.53 9.27
N PRO A 60 19.24 0.94 10.12
CA PRO A 60 17.85 1.39 10.23
C PRO A 60 17.73 2.80 10.83
N PRO A 61 16.63 3.50 10.58
CA PRO A 61 16.34 4.75 11.24
C PRO A 61 16.14 4.52 12.74
N ARG A 62 16.50 5.49 13.56
CA ARG A 62 16.27 5.46 15.00
C ARG A 62 15.55 6.71 15.45
N ALA A 63 14.52 6.58 16.26
CA ALA A 63 13.83 7.71 16.83
C ALA A 63 14.80 8.55 17.70
N ARG A 64 14.83 9.83 17.43
CA ARG A 64 15.55 10.85 18.23
C ARG A 64 14.59 11.59 19.15
N SER A 65 13.40 11.82 18.65
CA SER A 65 12.31 12.46 19.38
C SER A 65 11.01 11.83 18.92
N SER A 66 10.27 11.27 19.84
CA SER A 66 8.98 10.62 19.62
C SER A 66 8.03 11.04 20.75
N PRO A 67 7.51 12.28 20.70
CA PRO A 67 6.56 12.74 21.71
C PRO A 67 5.34 11.84 21.75
N ASP A 68 4.76 11.68 22.93
CA ASP A 68 3.54 10.91 23.14
C ASP A 68 2.35 11.57 22.43
N PRO A 69 1.37 10.78 21.97
CA PRO A 69 0.17 11.31 21.36
C PRO A 69 -0.68 12.07 22.37
N ALA A 70 -1.26 13.17 21.91
CA ALA A 70 -2.33 13.80 22.67
C ALA A 70 -3.53 12.84 22.72
N TYR A 71 -4.02 12.57 23.90
CA TYR A 71 -5.17 11.71 24.06
C TYR A 71 -6.44 12.43 23.57
N PRO A 72 -7.22 11.88 22.64
CA PRO A 72 -8.41 12.55 22.12
C PRO A 72 -9.56 12.52 23.12
N ASP A 73 -10.49 13.46 22.98
CA ASP A 73 -11.77 13.38 23.68
C ASP A 73 -12.57 12.23 23.11
N LEU A 74 -12.89 11.28 23.98
CA LEU A 74 -13.65 10.09 23.58
C LEU A 74 -15.15 10.31 23.71
N PRO A 75 -15.93 9.90 22.69
CA PRO A 75 -17.38 9.78 22.83
C PRO A 75 -17.75 8.87 24.00
N PRO A 76 -18.96 9.04 24.61
CA PRO A 76 -19.46 8.12 25.63
C PRO A 76 -19.40 6.68 25.15
N TYR A 77 -19.07 5.76 26.06
CA TYR A 77 -18.97 4.31 25.80
C TYR A 77 -17.89 3.89 24.80
N THR A 78 -16.93 4.75 24.50
CA THR A 78 -15.75 4.40 23.70
C THR A 78 -14.69 3.73 24.58
N GLU A 79 -14.09 2.64 24.08
CA GLU A 79 -12.97 2.00 24.76
C GLU A 79 -11.82 2.99 24.96
N PRO A 80 -11.29 3.11 26.20
CA PRO A 80 -10.27 4.12 26.50
C PRO A 80 -8.89 3.80 25.94
N ASN A 81 -8.64 2.56 25.54
CA ASN A 81 -7.37 2.14 25.00
C ASN A 81 -7.48 1.92 23.50
N GLY A 82 -6.44 2.28 22.77
CA GLY A 82 -6.42 2.12 21.33
C GLY A 82 -5.02 1.89 20.76
N ILE A 83 -5.00 1.34 19.57
CA ILE A 83 -3.78 1.08 18.79
C ILE A 83 -4.02 1.59 17.39
N VAL A 84 -3.03 2.31 16.86
CA VAL A 84 -3.00 2.78 15.47
C VAL A 84 -1.69 2.32 14.82
N ASP A 85 -1.81 1.53 13.77
CA ASP A 85 -0.69 1.10 12.95
C ASP A 85 -0.59 2.00 11.72
N MET A 86 0.59 2.53 11.47
CA MET A 86 0.84 3.49 10.38
C MET A 86 2.08 3.09 9.59
N LEU A 87 2.01 3.23 8.27
CA LEU A 87 3.17 3.25 7.40
C LEU A 87 3.66 4.69 7.30
N ILE A 88 4.94 4.93 7.57
CA ILE A 88 5.54 6.25 7.49
C ILE A 88 6.73 6.27 6.55
N GLY A 89 6.85 7.35 5.77
CA GLY A 89 8.02 7.65 4.95
C GLY A 89 8.95 8.60 5.67
N ILE A 90 10.19 8.17 5.91
CA ILE A 90 11.23 8.97 6.56
C ILE A 90 12.25 9.40 5.51
N ASN A 91 12.45 10.70 5.36
CA ASN A 91 13.38 11.24 4.38
C ASN A 91 14.86 11.14 4.83
N THR A 92 15.77 11.53 3.96
CA THR A 92 17.22 11.52 4.19
C THR A 92 17.68 12.46 5.33
N LYS A 93 16.82 13.36 5.79
CA LYS A 93 17.06 14.24 6.94
C LYS A 93 16.52 13.66 8.26
N GLY A 94 15.77 12.56 8.19
CA GLY A 94 15.14 11.93 9.34
C GLY A 94 13.78 12.53 9.71
N ASN A 95 13.15 13.28 8.83
CA ASN A 95 11.80 13.79 9.03
C ASN A 95 10.77 12.83 8.46
N VAL A 96 9.61 12.75 9.10
CA VAL A 96 8.45 12.05 8.57
C VAL A 96 7.78 12.94 7.53
N GLU A 97 7.70 12.47 6.29
CA GLU A 97 7.07 13.19 5.17
C GLU A 97 5.74 12.56 4.76
N LEU A 98 5.68 11.24 4.78
CA LEU A 98 4.47 10.50 4.43
C LEU A 98 3.95 9.74 5.64
N VAL A 99 2.64 9.70 5.79
CA VAL A 99 1.94 8.92 6.82
C VAL A 99 0.69 8.32 6.22
N HIS A 100 0.57 7.01 6.29
CA HIS A 100 -0.63 6.27 5.90
C HIS A 100 -1.08 5.39 7.06
N VAL A 101 -2.36 5.50 7.44
CA VAL A 101 -2.93 4.66 8.50
C VAL A 101 -3.27 3.30 7.90
N LEU A 102 -2.62 2.26 8.39
CA LEU A 102 -2.88 0.88 7.96
C LEU A 102 -4.08 0.30 8.70
N ARG A 103 -4.18 0.59 9.98
CA ARG A 103 -5.24 0.08 10.86
C ARG A 103 -5.35 0.95 12.11
N ALA A 104 -6.57 1.16 12.57
CA ALA A 104 -6.86 1.72 13.88
C ALA A 104 -7.88 0.84 14.60
N SER A 105 -7.69 0.61 15.89
CA SER A 105 -8.68 -0.09 16.71
C SER A 105 -9.98 0.71 16.83
N ASN A 106 -9.87 2.03 16.79
CA ASN A 106 -10.99 2.96 16.72
C ASN A 106 -10.55 4.20 15.95
N PRO A 107 -11.33 4.68 14.96
CA PRO A 107 -11.00 5.85 14.14
C PRO A 107 -10.77 7.14 14.95
N VAL A 108 -11.32 7.25 16.15
CA VAL A 108 -11.14 8.43 17.02
C VAL A 108 -9.67 8.72 17.33
N PHE A 109 -8.80 7.70 17.29
CA PHE A 109 -7.37 7.84 17.58
C PHE A 109 -6.54 8.25 16.37
N GLU A 110 -7.05 8.10 15.14
CA GLU A 110 -6.27 8.29 13.91
C GLU A 110 -5.72 9.70 13.78
N SER A 111 -6.56 10.71 13.97
CA SER A 111 -6.16 12.10 13.81
C SER A 111 -5.03 12.50 14.77
N SER A 112 -5.12 12.08 16.02
CA SER A 112 -4.09 12.31 17.03
C SER A 112 -2.80 11.55 16.71
N ALA A 113 -2.91 10.29 16.27
CA ALA A 113 -1.76 9.48 15.87
C ALA A 113 -1.00 10.11 14.69
N VAL A 114 -1.72 10.49 13.63
CA VAL A 114 -1.13 11.12 12.43
C VAL A 114 -0.47 12.46 12.79
N ALA A 115 -1.15 13.33 13.55
CA ALA A 115 -0.60 14.61 13.98
C ALA A 115 0.66 14.44 14.83
N THR A 116 0.72 13.40 15.63
CA THR A 116 1.85 13.12 16.52
C THR A 116 3.03 12.55 15.75
N VAL A 117 2.83 11.53 14.91
CA VAL A 117 3.92 10.89 14.18
C VAL A 117 4.61 11.85 13.20
N LYS A 118 3.89 12.81 12.63
CA LYS A 118 4.47 13.87 11.79
C LYS A 118 5.49 14.74 12.53
N ARG A 119 5.41 14.83 13.84
CA ARG A 119 6.36 15.56 14.69
C ARG A 119 7.57 14.74 15.12
N TRP A 120 7.53 13.43 14.89
CA TRP A 120 8.65 12.56 15.24
C TRP A 120 9.88 12.88 14.40
N LYS A 121 11.03 12.73 15.03
CA LYS A 121 12.33 12.92 14.39
C LYS A 121 13.17 11.68 14.53
N PHE A 122 13.82 11.32 13.43
CA PHE A 122 14.66 10.13 13.35
C PHE A 122 16.10 10.49 12.98
N SER A 123 17.04 9.62 13.32
CA SER A 123 18.27 9.52 12.55
C SER A 123 17.92 8.87 11.22
N PRO A 124 18.37 9.40 10.06
CA PRO A 124 18.06 8.79 8.78
C PRO A 124 18.65 7.38 8.68
N ALA A 125 17.95 6.52 7.94
CA ALA A 125 18.52 5.25 7.53
C ALA A 125 19.75 5.50 6.63
N LYS A 126 20.69 4.57 6.67
CA LYS A 126 21.89 4.66 5.82
C LYS A 126 22.12 3.34 5.10
N LYS A 127 22.43 3.46 3.82
CA LYS A 127 22.91 2.36 2.98
C LYS A 127 24.29 2.76 2.46
N ASP A 128 25.26 1.87 2.63
CA ASP A 128 26.66 2.15 2.24
C ASP A 128 27.19 3.51 2.76
N GLY A 129 26.78 3.87 4.00
CA GLY A 129 27.15 5.12 4.64
C GLY A 129 26.34 6.35 4.22
N GLN A 130 25.55 6.25 3.15
CA GLN A 130 24.74 7.35 2.61
C GLN A 130 23.33 7.33 3.20
N PRO A 131 22.76 8.51 3.55
CA PRO A 131 21.38 8.57 4.00
C PRO A 131 20.43 8.27 2.85
N VAL A 132 19.45 7.40 3.10
CA VAL A 132 18.43 6.99 2.13
C VAL A 132 17.04 7.17 2.71
N PRO A 133 16.05 7.51 1.87
CA PRO A 133 14.66 7.57 2.30
C PRO A 133 14.13 6.15 2.51
N VAL A 134 13.42 5.92 3.61
CA VAL A 134 12.88 4.60 3.94
C VAL A 134 11.45 4.68 4.43
N GLN A 135 10.70 3.60 4.19
CA GLN A 135 9.39 3.40 4.78
C GLN A 135 9.48 2.39 5.93
N VAL A 136 8.77 2.69 7.00
CA VAL A 136 8.68 1.82 8.18
C VAL A 136 7.27 1.81 8.74
N THR A 137 6.86 0.67 9.30
CA THR A 137 5.61 0.58 10.04
C THR A 137 5.84 0.94 11.49
N VAL A 138 4.98 1.77 12.05
CA VAL A 138 4.99 2.16 13.47
C VAL A 138 3.64 1.84 14.09
N GLU A 139 3.67 1.36 15.31
CA GLU A 139 2.50 1.15 16.16
C GLU A 139 2.46 2.26 17.22
N MET A 140 1.32 2.93 17.35
CA MET A 140 1.10 3.94 18.37
C MET A 140 0.00 3.47 19.31
N LYS A 141 0.29 3.44 20.61
CA LYS A 141 -0.64 3.01 21.66
C LYS A 141 -1.19 4.22 22.37
N PHE A 142 -2.51 4.20 22.60
CA PHE A 142 -3.22 5.13 23.44
C PHE A 142 -3.66 4.38 24.70
N GLN A 143 -3.25 4.88 25.84
CA GLN A 143 -3.61 4.33 27.16
C GLN A 143 -3.95 5.47 28.08
N LYS A 144 -4.98 5.26 28.91
CA LYS A 144 -5.44 6.21 29.91
C LYS A 144 -5.18 5.68 31.31
#